data_b68f5cac9f602c61e6c451b8fb37e706
#
_entry.id   b68f5cac9f602c61e6c451b8fb37e706
#
_cell.length_a   1.000
_cell.length_b   1.000
_cell.length_c   1.000
_cell.angle_alpha   90.00
_cell.angle_beta   90.00
_cell.angle_gamma   90.00
#
_symmetry.space_group_name_H-M   'P 1'
#
loop_
_entity.id
_entity.type
_entity.pdbx_description
1 polymer ?
#
loop_
_entity_poly.entity_id
_entity_poly.type
_entity_poly.pdbx_seq_one_letter_code
_entity_poly.pdbx_strand_id
1 'polypeptide(L)'
;MRLLGGVTEERLDGLLGLDRPGFVEREYADVLLWVGPPQDQEFPLGQALLDGLMALEMQGVPNRLSREQRHWPELERIHGLCRAPRRPLADWRAPLAAATVDNPGLPLRPLLHRRRSAQSMDGRSGIHADLLLAWLRRLMPAHSPVPFAGFGRPQVDLLLFVHRVQGMAPGLYWLARGAAPEGDLANGLRADFLWQRASDELPLYRLLEGDARGLAGFLSCGQDIAADGCFALAMLARFDDALAQGAWQYPRLYWECGQIGQVLYLEAEAAGLSGTGIGCYFDDSVHELLEMADSRWQSLYHFTIGRALWDERLTTLPAYPQLRLPPRP
;
A
#
# COMPACT_ATOMS: atom_id res chain seq x y z
N MET A 1 8.64 -12.29 -8.30
CA MET A 1 7.70 -11.38 -9.00
C MET A 1 8.51 -10.21 -9.50
N ARG A 2 8.34 -9.80 -10.72
CA ARG A 2 9.06 -8.69 -11.34
C ARG A 2 8.06 -7.81 -12.09
N LEU A 3 8.16 -6.50 -11.91
CA LEU A 3 7.40 -5.54 -12.70
C LEU A 3 7.98 -5.51 -14.11
N LEU A 4 7.13 -5.67 -15.12
CA LEU A 4 7.54 -5.64 -16.50
C LEU A 4 7.26 -4.25 -17.08
N GLY A 5 8.32 -3.56 -17.52
CA GLY A 5 8.23 -2.30 -18.23
C GLY A 5 8.25 -2.50 -19.74
N GLY A 6 7.91 -1.45 -20.50
CA GLY A 6 8.09 -1.40 -21.95
C GLY A 6 6.92 -1.91 -22.79
N VAL A 7 5.82 -2.35 -22.17
CA VAL A 7 4.57 -2.65 -22.87
C VAL A 7 3.72 -1.38 -22.89
N THR A 8 3.18 -1.01 -24.05
CA THR A 8 2.22 0.10 -24.13
C THR A 8 0.87 -0.38 -23.64
N GLU A 9 0.18 0.46 -22.89
CA GLU A 9 -1.19 0.18 -22.40
C GLU A 9 -2.13 -0.19 -23.53
N GLU A 10 -2.08 0.50 -24.65
CA GLU A 10 -2.90 0.21 -25.83
C GLU A 10 -2.79 -1.25 -26.29
N ARG A 11 -1.61 -1.86 -26.16
CA ARG A 11 -1.44 -3.29 -26.46
C ARG A 11 -1.99 -4.18 -25.36
N LEU A 12 -1.86 -3.78 -24.10
CA LEU A 12 -2.43 -4.52 -22.98
C LEU A 12 -3.96 -4.43 -22.99
N ASP A 13 -4.52 -3.27 -23.28
CA ASP A 13 -5.96 -3.07 -23.41
C ASP A 13 -6.54 -3.95 -24.52
N GLY A 14 -5.88 -4.00 -25.69
CA GLY A 14 -6.27 -4.90 -26.78
C GLY A 14 -6.15 -6.38 -26.43
N LEU A 15 -5.04 -6.76 -25.73
CA LEU A 15 -4.82 -8.13 -25.27
C LEU A 15 -5.89 -8.60 -24.29
N LEU A 16 -6.27 -7.72 -23.35
CA LEU A 16 -7.27 -8.01 -22.32
C LEU A 16 -8.71 -7.78 -22.82
N GLY A 17 -8.89 -7.26 -24.03
CA GLY A 17 -10.18 -6.94 -24.61
C GLY A 17 -10.91 -5.80 -23.87
N LEU A 18 -10.16 -4.88 -23.26
CA LEU A 18 -10.69 -3.74 -22.51
C LEU A 18 -11.14 -2.59 -23.43
N ASP A 19 -10.72 -2.58 -24.68
CA ASP A 19 -11.04 -1.60 -25.72
C ASP A 19 -12.35 -1.89 -26.49
N ARG A 20 -13.17 -2.83 -25.99
CA ARG A 20 -14.38 -3.28 -26.69
C ARG A 20 -15.43 -2.17 -26.81
N PRO A 21 -16.08 -2.06 -27.98
CA PRO A 21 -17.18 -1.13 -28.16
C PRO A 21 -18.36 -1.43 -27.19
N GLY A 22 -18.94 -0.39 -26.62
CA GLY A 22 -20.13 -0.50 -25.76
C GLY A 22 -19.86 -0.48 -24.25
N PHE A 23 -18.59 -0.40 -23.83
CA PHE A 23 -18.24 -0.08 -22.44
C PHE A 23 -18.13 1.43 -22.28
N VAL A 24 -18.97 2.01 -21.41
CA VAL A 24 -18.96 3.44 -21.07
C VAL A 24 -17.94 3.72 -19.98
N GLU A 25 -17.87 2.83 -18.97
CA GLU A 25 -16.83 2.85 -17.94
C GLU A 25 -15.69 1.97 -18.44
N ARG A 26 -14.61 2.59 -18.91
CA ARG A 26 -13.44 1.85 -19.39
C ARG A 26 -12.66 1.27 -18.23
N GLU A 27 -12.22 0.04 -18.41
CA GLU A 27 -11.19 -0.59 -17.58
C GLU A 27 -9.83 -0.41 -18.25
N TYR A 28 -8.79 -0.27 -17.44
CA TYR A 28 -7.42 -0.06 -17.92
C TYR A 28 -6.48 -1.08 -17.31
N ALA A 29 -5.49 -1.50 -18.08
CA ALA A 29 -4.40 -2.31 -17.58
C ALA A 29 -3.48 -1.44 -16.72
N ASP A 30 -3.45 -1.68 -15.41
CA ASP A 30 -2.68 -0.89 -14.46
C ASP A 30 -1.22 -1.33 -14.40
N VAL A 31 -0.95 -2.63 -14.33
CA VAL A 31 0.39 -3.17 -14.18
C VAL A 31 0.51 -4.58 -14.75
N LEU A 32 1.65 -4.88 -15.37
CA LEU A 32 2.00 -6.23 -15.82
C LEU A 32 3.11 -6.79 -14.93
N LEU A 33 2.85 -7.94 -14.33
CA LEU A 33 3.77 -8.61 -13.41
C LEU A 33 4.17 -9.99 -13.93
N TRP A 34 5.47 -10.27 -13.92
CA TRP A 34 5.98 -11.62 -14.08
C TRP A 34 5.97 -12.35 -12.72
N VAL A 35 5.33 -13.51 -12.68
CA VAL A 35 5.31 -14.38 -11.50
C VAL A 35 5.92 -15.73 -11.89
N GLY A 36 7.14 -15.99 -11.45
CA GLY A 36 7.89 -17.19 -11.80
C GLY A 36 9.20 -17.29 -11.02
N PRO A 37 10.02 -18.31 -11.29
CA PRO A 37 11.33 -18.45 -10.66
C PRO A 37 12.21 -17.21 -10.93
N PRO A 38 13.17 -16.91 -10.05
CA PRO A 38 14.15 -15.87 -10.31
C PRO A 38 14.86 -16.13 -11.63
N GLN A 39 14.93 -15.12 -12.48
CA GLN A 39 15.71 -15.18 -13.72
C GLN A 39 16.80 -14.13 -13.65
N ASP A 40 18.02 -14.54 -13.94
CA ASP A 40 19.20 -13.67 -13.92
C ASP A 40 19.27 -12.75 -15.17
N GLN A 41 18.45 -13.02 -16.16
CA GLN A 41 18.35 -12.21 -17.39
C GLN A 41 17.11 -11.35 -17.40
N GLU A 42 17.22 -10.17 -17.99
CA GLU A 42 16.06 -9.36 -18.33
C GLU A 42 15.09 -10.21 -19.17
N PHE A 43 13.84 -10.31 -18.72
CA PHE A 43 12.79 -10.95 -19.48
C PHE A 43 12.40 -9.97 -20.60
N PRO A 44 12.87 -10.17 -21.82
CA PRO A 44 12.45 -9.30 -22.91
C PRO A 44 10.99 -9.64 -23.20
N LEU A 45 10.07 -8.75 -22.89
CA LEU A 45 8.77 -8.75 -23.55
C LEU A 45 9.01 -8.41 -25.04
N GLY A 46 9.56 -9.37 -25.75
CA GLY A 46 9.77 -9.25 -27.18
C GLY A 46 8.43 -9.16 -27.90
N GLN A 47 8.41 -8.46 -29.02
CA GLN A 47 7.22 -8.32 -29.86
C GLN A 47 6.55 -9.67 -30.13
N ALA A 48 7.35 -10.72 -30.39
CA ALA A 48 6.87 -12.07 -30.68
C ALA A 48 6.05 -12.69 -29.52
N LEU A 49 6.42 -12.43 -28.28
CA LEU A 49 5.64 -12.90 -27.12
C LEU A 49 4.30 -12.17 -27.03
N LEU A 50 4.32 -10.85 -27.20
CA LEU A 50 3.08 -10.04 -27.20
C LEU A 50 2.16 -10.47 -28.34
N ASP A 51 2.70 -10.63 -29.55
CA ASP A 51 1.92 -11.08 -30.71
C ASP A 51 1.36 -12.51 -30.47
N GLY A 52 2.14 -13.39 -29.84
CA GLY A 52 1.68 -14.71 -29.43
C GLY A 52 0.57 -14.66 -28.39
N LEU A 53 0.66 -13.77 -27.39
CA LEU A 53 -0.40 -13.57 -26.40
C LEU A 53 -1.67 -12.98 -27.03
N MET A 54 -1.53 -12.03 -27.95
CA MET A 54 -2.66 -11.43 -28.67
C MET A 54 -3.35 -12.40 -29.62
N ALA A 55 -2.66 -13.44 -30.07
CA ALA A 55 -3.23 -14.51 -30.89
C ALA A 55 -4.01 -15.57 -30.10
N LEU A 56 -3.93 -15.54 -28.74
CA LEU A 56 -4.68 -16.45 -27.90
C LEU A 56 -6.17 -16.08 -27.89
N GLU A 57 -7.02 -17.11 -28.04
CA GLU A 57 -8.46 -16.93 -27.88
C GLU A 57 -8.78 -16.74 -26.39
N MET A 58 -9.33 -15.57 -26.06
CA MET A 58 -9.79 -15.29 -24.69
C MET A 58 -11.07 -16.03 -24.39
N GLN A 59 -11.04 -16.87 -23.36
CA GLN A 59 -12.22 -17.62 -22.91
C GLN A 59 -12.95 -16.85 -21.78
N GLY A 60 -14.28 -16.87 -21.87
CA GLY A 60 -15.17 -16.25 -20.90
C GLY A 60 -15.74 -14.93 -21.36
N VAL A 61 -16.69 -14.43 -20.59
CA VAL A 61 -17.31 -13.13 -20.80
C VAL A 61 -16.96 -12.24 -19.61
N PRO A 62 -16.36 -11.04 -19.82
CA PRO A 62 -16.05 -10.13 -18.73
C PRO A 62 -17.31 -9.76 -17.94
N ASN A 63 -17.18 -9.65 -16.62
CA ASN A 63 -18.26 -9.18 -15.77
C ASN A 63 -18.58 -7.73 -16.08
N ARG A 64 -19.87 -7.40 -16.00
CA ARG A 64 -20.33 -6.03 -15.97
C ARG A 64 -20.46 -5.62 -14.51
N LEU A 65 -19.55 -4.75 -14.00
CA LEU A 65 -19.51 -4.36 -12.59
C LEU A 65 -20.70 -3.48 -12.21
N SER A 66 -21.12 -2.57 -13.11
CA SER A 66 -22.27 -1.69 -12.89
C SER A 66 -23.35 -1.91 -13.93
N ARG A 67 -24.62 -1.86 -13.51
CA ARG A 67 -25.77 -1.84 -14.44
C ARG A 67 -25.92 -0.48 -15.11
N GLU A 68 -25.62 0.59 -14.38
CA GLU A 68 -25.65 1.97 -14.84
C GLU A 68 -24.21 2.45 -14.99
N GLN A 69 -23.74 2.52 -16.21
CA GLN A 69 -22.40 3.01 -16.53
C GLN A 69 -22.43 4.54 -16.73
N ARG A 70 -21.40 5.21 -16.20
CA ARG A 70 -21.21 6.66 -16.40
C ARG A 70 -19.88 6.91 -17.09
N HIS A 71 -19.87 7.89 -18.00
CA HIS A 71 -18.65 8.39 -18.59
C HIS A 71 -17.99 9.42 -17.66
N TRP A 72 -16.69 9.22 -17.36
CA TRP A 72 -15.89 10.09 -16.51
C TRP A 72 -14.70 10.65 -17.29
N PRO A 73 -14.87 11.74 -18.05
CA PRO A 73 -13.80 12.30 -18.91
C PRO A 73 -12.54 12.65 -18.14
N GLU A 74 -12.67 13.08 -16.87
CA GLU A 74 -11.55 13.43 -16.00
C GLU A 74 -10.69 12.21 -15.70
N LEU A 75 -11.30 11.04 -15.46
CA LEU A 75 -10.57 9.80 -15.22
C LEU A 75 -9.79 9.38 -16.45
N GLU A 76 -10.39 9.46 -17.64
CA GLU A 76 -9.71 9.16 -18.90
C GLU A 76 -8.53 10.10 -19.15
N ARG A 77 -8.72 11.40 -18.86
CA ARG A 77 -7.65 12.40 -19.00
C ARG A 77 -6.49 12.10 -18.05
N ILE A 78 -6.77 11.84 -16.77
CA ILE A 78 -5.74 11.51 -15.76
C ILE A 78 -5.03 10.22 -16.15
N HIS A 79 -5.77 9.18 -16.53
CA HIS A 79 -5.18 7.93 -17.00
C HIS A 79 -4.21 8.17 -18.16
N GLY A 80 -4.60 8.96 -19.16
CA GLY A 80 -3.73 9.30 -20.30
C GLY A 80 -2.46 10.04 -19.89
N LEU A 81 -2.52 10.92 -18.87
CA LEU A 81 -1.35 11.62 -18.32
C LEU A 81 -0.42 10.70 -17.54
N CYS A 82 -0.99 9.66 -16.89
CA CYS A 82 -0.25 8.71 -16.06
C CYS A 82 0.45 7.60 -16.84
N ARG A 83 0.35 7.58 -18.17
CA ARG A 83 1.04 6.59 -19.02
C ARG A 83 2.54 6.68 -18.85
N ALA A 84 3.15 5.57 -18.43
CA ALA A 84 4.58 5.50 -18.23
C ALA A 84 5.35 5.57 -19.56
N PRO A 85 6.46 6.34 -19.62
CA PRO A 85 7.34 6.30 -20.78
C PRO A 85 7.99 4.92 -20.89
N ARG A 86 8.36 4.52 -22.12
CA ARG A 86 9.08 3.25 -22.43
C ARG A 86 10.51 3.21 -21.85
N ARG A 87 10.75 3.77 -20.69
CA ARG A 87 12.07 3.75 -20.04
C ARG A 87 12.11 2.65 -19.00
N PRO A 88 13.22 1.89 -18.90
CA PRO A 88 13.40 0.98 -17.79
C PRO A 88 13.33 1.78 -16.49
N LEU A 89 12.71 1.19 -15.47
CA LEU A 89 12.73 1.73 -14.12
C LEU A 89 14.19 1.81 -13.67
N ALA A 90 14.57 2.94 -13.07
CA ALA A 90 15.92 3.09 -12.55
C ALA A 90 16.23 1.93 -11.58
N ASP A 91 17.41 1.33 -11.74
CA ASP A 91 17.93 0.26 -10.90
C ASP A 91 18.32 0.81 -9.51
N TRP A 92 17.34 1.37 -8.80
CA TRP A 92 17.59 1.74 -7.41
C TRP A 92 17.51 0.49 -6.53
N ARG A 93 18.55 0.27 -5.77
CA ARG A 93 18.59 -0.76 -4.73
C ARG A 93 18.81 -0.09 -3.38
N ALA A 94 18.00 -0.46 -2.40
CA ALA A 94 18.26 -0.03 -1.04
C ALA A 94 19.64 -0.52 -0.60
N PRO A 95 20.45 0.31 0.04
CA PRO A 95 21.60 -0.19 0.77
C PRO A 95 21.08 -1.18 1.82
N LEU A 96 21.57 -2.43 1.79
CA LEU A 96 21.13 -3.46 2.73
C LEU A 96 21.64 -3.11 4.13
N ALA A 97 20.76 -3.13 5.11
CA ALA A 97 21.12 -3.05 6.51
C ALA A 97 21.84 -4.34 6.94
N ALA A 98 22.73 -4.22 7.91
CA ALA A 98 23.48 -5.36 8.44
C ALA A 98 22.58 -6.44 9.10
N ALA A 99 21.41 -6.04 9.60
CA ALA A 99 20.43 -6.94 10.18
C ALA A 99 19.24 -7.11 9.24
N THR A 100 19.02 -8.32 8.76
CA THR A 100 17.80 -8.72 8.07
C THR A 100 16.69 -9.01 9.08
N VAL A 101 15.44 -8.80 8.68
CA VAL A 101 14.30 -9.11 9.54
C VAL A 101 14.14 -10.62 9.64
N ASP A 102 13.99 -11.13 10.87
CA ASP A 102 13.73 -12.54 11.11
C ASP A 102 12.47 -13.01 10.42
N ASN A 103 12.57 -14.16 9.76
CA ASN A 103 11.40 -14.82 9.18
C ASN A 103 10.71 -15.63 10.29
N PRO A 104 9.42 -15.36 10.62
CA PRO A 104 8.71 -16.10 11.65
C PRO A 104 8.49 -17.59 11.30
N GLY A 105 8.95 -18.04 10.14
CA GLY A 105 8.80 -19.43 9.71
C GLY A 105 7.39 -19.87 9.37
N LEU A 106 6.44 -18.95 9.37
CA LEU A 106 5.04 -19.26 9.05
C LEU A 106 4.84 -19.41 7.53
N PRO A 107 4.10 -20.44 7.10
CA PRO A 107 3.83 -20.62 5.69
C PRO A 107 2.92 -19.49 5.15
N LEU A 108 3.38 -18.82 4.12
CA LEU A 108 2.71 -17.65 3.52
C LEU A 108 1.30 -17.98 2.99
N ARG A 109 1.13 -19.15 2.37
CA ARG A 109 -0.11 -19.53 1.71
C ARG A 109 -1.33 -19.58 2.66
N PRO A 110 -1.29 -20.22 3.84
CA PRO A 110 -2.35 -20.16 4.82
C PRO A 110 -2.69 -18.74 5.25
N LEU A 111 -1.68 -17.87 5.46
CA LEU A 111 -1.91 -16.46 5.81
C LEU A 111 -2.69 -15.72 4.71
N LEU A 112 -2.27 -15.87 3.45
CA LEU A 112 -2.97 -15.29 2.29
C LEU A 112 -4.42 -15.75 2.18
N HIS A 113 -4.71 -17.02 2.45
CA HIS A 113 -6.07 -17.56 2.35
C HIS A 113 -6.98 -17.16 3.52
N ARG A 114 -6.44 -17.02 4.72
CA ARG A 114 -7.21 -16.64 5.91
C ARG A 114 -7.45 -15.15 6.03
N ARG A 115 -6.46 -14.34 5.61
CA ARG A 115 -6.50 -12.88 5.77
C ARG A 115 -7.83 -12.29 5.28
N ARG A 116 -8.44 -11.49 6.15
CA ARG A 116 -9.62 -10.66 5.85
C ARG A 116 -9.42 -9.27 6.46
N SER A 117 -10.04 -8.27 5.86
CA SER A 117 -10.19 -6.96 6.49
C SER A 117 -11.18 -7.06 7.64
N ALA A 118 -10.85 -6.46 8.78
CA ALA A 118 -11.81 -6.29 9.87
C ALA A 118 -12.86 -5.25 9.49
N GLN A 119 -14.08 -5.43 9.99
CA GLN A 119 -15.15 -4.43 9.86
C GLN A 119 -15.26 -3.56 11.10
N SER A 120 -14.86 -4.09 12.26
CA SER A 120 -14.75 -3.38 13.52
C SER A 120 -13.67 -4.03 14.38
N MET A 121 -13.18 -3.30 15.39
CA MET A 121 -12.17 -3.75 16.33
C MET A 121 -12.67 -3.60 17.77
N ASP A 122 -12.04 -4.33 18.70
CA ASP A 122 -12.54 -4.41 20.09
C ASP A 122 -12.25 -3.16 20.94
N GLY A 123 -11.43 -2.25 20.46
CA GLY A 123 -11.06 -1.02 21.17
C GLY A 123 -10.31 -1.23 22.49
N ARG A 124 -9.84 -2.44 22.78
CA ARG A 124 -9.26 -2.84 24.07
C ARG A 124 -7.93 -3.55 23.95
N SER A 125 -7.82 -4.47 23.01
CA SER A 125 -6.58 -5.24 22.77
C SER A 125 -5.45 -4.32 22.34
N GLY A 126 -4.25 -4.62 22.83
CA GLY A 126 -3.01 -3.92 22.49
C GLY A 126 -1.96 -4.90 22.00
N ILE A 127 -0.84 -4.33 21.55
CA ILE A 127 0.36 -5.07 21.16
C ILE A 127 1.56 -4.54 21.95
N HIS A 128 2.67 -5.29 21.94
CA HIS A 128 3.95 -4.80 22.49
C HIS A 128 4.72 -3.98 21.45
N ALA A 129 5.48 -3.00 21.91
CA ALA A 129 6.32 -2.14 21.04
C ALA A 129 7.25 -2.93 20.13
N ASP A 130 7.86 -4.01 20.64
CA ASP A 130 8.77 -4.86 19.85
C ASP A 130 8.09 -5.43 18.60
N LEU A 131 6.80 -5.80 18.72
CA LEU A 131 6.02 -6.31 17.58
C LEU A 131 5.77 -5.21 16.55
N LEU A 132 5.36 -4.02 16.99
CA LEU A 132 5.18 -2.88 16.08
C LEU A 132 6.50 -2.52 15.40
N LEU A 133 7.60 -2.42 16.14
CA LEU A 133 8.92 -2.10 15.58
C LEU A 133 9.39 -3.17 14.59
N ALA A 134 9.12 -4.46 14.85
CA ALA A 134 9.41 -5.53 13.91
C ALA A 134 8.63 -5.36 12.59
N TRP A 135 7.34 -5.00 12.66
CA TRP A 135 6.53 -4.72 11.46
C TRP A 135 7.03 -3.49 10.70
N LEU A 136 7.32 -2.40 11.41
CA LEU A 136 7.88 -1.19 10.79
C LEU A 136 9.23 -1.48 10.12
N ARG A 137 10.06 -2.31 10.72
CA ARG A 137 11.34 -2.75 10.12
C ARG A 137 11.12 -3.50 8.80
N ARG A 138 10.06 -4.34 8.69
CA ARG A 138 9.69 -5.01 7.43
C ARG A 138 9.22 -4.06 6.34
N LEU A 139 8.73 -2.89 6.71
CA LEU A 139 8.35 -1.86 5.75
C LEU A 139 9.54 -1.04 5.23
N MET A 140 10.72 -1.19 5.83
CA MET A 140 11.92 -0.49 5.38
C MET A 140 12.63 -1.28 4.28
N PRO A 141 12.80 -0.74 3.07
CA PRO A 141 13.48 -1.46 1.98
C PRO A 141 14.91 -1.88 2.29
N ALA A 142 15.60 -1.15 3.18
CA ALA A 142 16.94 -1.48 3.63
C ALA A 142 16.99 -2.79 4.45
N HIS A 143 15.94 -3.10 5.22
CA HIS A 143 15.84 -4.29 6.04
C HIS A 143 15.08 -5.44 5.35
N SER A 144 14.15 -5.09 4.47
CA SER A 144 13.32 -6.05 3.73
C SER A 144 13.16 -5.57 2.28
N PRO A 145 14.09 -5.91 1.39
CA PRO A 145 14.01 -5.46 0.00
C PRO A 145 12.78 -5.99 -0.74
N VAL A 146 12.27 -7.15 -0.35
CA VAL A 146 11.03 -7.70 -0.90
C VAL A 146 9.86 -7.31 0.01
N PRO A 147 8.78 -6.73 -0.52
CA PRO A 147 8.39 -6.57 -1.93
C PRO A 147 8.87 -5.27 -2.60
N PHE A 148 9.60 -4.40 -1.93
CA PHE A 148 9.86 -3.02 -2.36
C PHE A 148 10.94 -2.86 -3.45
N ALA A 149 11.73 -3.89 -3.74
CA ALA A 149 12.89 -3.80 -4.64
C ALA A 149 12.58 -3.39 -6.08
N GLY A 150 11.32 -3.51 -6.54
CA GLY A 150 10.92 -3.21 -7.93
C GLY A 150 10.46 -1.78 -8.18
N PHE A 151 10.38 -0.93 -7.14
CA PHE A 151 9.71 0.38 -7.24
C PHE A 151 10.64 1.60 -7.15
N GLY A 152 11.94 1.38 -7.04
CA GLY A 152 12.89 2.46 -6.87
C GLY A 152 12.95 2.97 -5.42
N ARG A 153 13.39 4.22 -5.25
CA ARG A 153 13.45 4.86 -3.93
C ARG A 153 12.04 5.00 -3.34
N PRO A 154 11.84 4.68 -2.05
CA PRO A 154 10.56 4.90 -1.38
C PRO A 154 10.11 6.35 -1.48
N GLN A 155 8.84 6.54 -1.81
CA GLN A 155 8.19 7.84 -1.91
C GLN A 155 7.13 8.04 -0.83
N VAL A 156 6.82 6.99 -0.06
CA VAL A 156 5.76 7.00 0.95
C VAL A 156 6.36 6.84 2.33
N ASP A 157 6.15 7.82 3.20
CA ASP A 157 6.44 7.80 4.63
C ASP A 157 5.15 7.47 5.41
N LEU A 158 5.24 7.16 6.70
CA LEU A 158 4.09 6.78 7.52
C LEU A 158 3.90 7.73 8.69
N LEU A 159 2.70 8.29 8.81
CA LEU A 159 2.25 9.02 9.98
C LEU A 159 1.42 8.05 10.85
N LEU A 160 1.95 7.65 12.01
CA LEU A 160 1.32 6.67 12.88
C LEU A 160 0.58 7.36 14.02
N PHE A 161 -0.62 6.89 14.29
CA PHE A 161 -1.44 7.21 15.45
C PHE A 161 -1.36 6.02 16.40
N VAL A 162 -0.49 6.13 17.41
CA VAL A 162 -0.24 5.05 18.38
C VAL A 162 -1.25 5.13 19.51
N HIS A 163 -2.00 4.06 19.74
CA HIS A 163 -3.07 4.01 20.74
C HIS A 163 -2.75 3.07 21.89
N ARG A 164 -2.73 1.75 21.60
CA ARG A 164 -2.60 0.65 22.57
C ARG A 164 -1.38 -0.20 22.27
N VAL A 165 -0.22 0.44 22.36
CA VAL A 165 1.09 -0.22 22.15
C VAL A 165 1.87 -0.14 23.46
N GLN A 166 1.95 -1.27 24.17
CA GLN A 166 2.70 -1.36 25.42
C GLN A 166 4.19 -1.12 25.19
N GLY A 167 4.79 -0.23 25.94
CA GLY A 167 6.20 0.17 25.78
C GLY A 167 6.40 1.37 24.87
N MET A 168 5.32 1.93 24.27
CA MET A 168 5.34 3.20 23.56
C MET A 168 4.30 4.15 24.13
N ALA A 169 4.64 5.42 24.28
CA ALA A 169 3.67 6.45 24.67
C ALA A 169 2.61 6.61 23.55
N PRO A 170 1.31 6.72 23.90
CA PRO A 170 0.30 7.09 22.91
C PRO A 170 0.64 8.45 22.29
N GLY A 171 0.34 8.58 21.00
CA GLY A 171 0.69 9.83 20.31
C GLY A 171 0.81 9.70 18.80
N LEU A 172 1.35 10.75 18.21
CA LEU A 172 1.62 10.86 16.78
C LEU A 172 3.10 10.60 16.51
N TYR A 173 3.38 9.75 15.52
CA TYR A 173 4.74 9.37 15.14
C TYR A 173 4.92 9.45 13.64
N TRP A 174 6.16 9.70 13.20
CA TRP A 174 6.56 9.69 11.81
C TRP A 174 7.62 8.63 11.56
N LEU A 175 7.39 7.71 10.64
CA LEU A 175 8.41 6.80 10.11
C LEU A 175 8.87 7.31 8.75
N ALA A 176 10.11 7.77 8.67
CA ALA A 176 10.71 8.21 7.43
C ALA A 176 11.28 7.00 6.65
N ARG A 177 10.53 6.53 5.64
CA ARG A 177 10.96 5.39 4.79
C ARG A 177 11.88 5.83 3.66
N GLY A 178 11.72 7.04 3.17
CA GLY A 178 12.59 7.66 2.17
C GLY A 178 13.87 8.20 2.80
N ALA A 179 14.93 8.28 2.00
CA ALA A 179 16.22 8.82 2.45
C ALA A 179 16.21 10.36 2.44
N ALA A 180 15.33 11.01 3.21
CA ALA A 180 15.48 12.42 3.46
C ALA A 180 16.48 12.64 4.60
N PRO A 181 17.35 13.66 4.54
CA PRO A 181 18.08 14.14 5.69
C PRO A 181 17.09 14.51 6.81
N GLU A 182 17.41 14.16 8.06
CA GLU A 182 16.52 14.45 9.20
C GLU A 182 16.10 15.92 9.28
N GLY A 183 16.97 16.85 8.89
CA GLY A 183 16.69 18.29 8.87
C GLY A 183 15.65 18.73 7.85
N ASP A 184 15.46 17.98 6.76
CA ASP A 184 14.51 18.37 5.70
C ASP A 184 13.08 17.89 6.00
N LEU A 185 12.91 16.90 6.88
CA LEU A 185 11.57 16.39 7.25
C LEU A 185 10.78 17.45 8.05
N ALA A 186 11.43 18.13 8.98
CA ALA A 186 10.78 19.12 9.84
C ALA A 186 10.46 20.44 9.11
N ASN A 187 11.16 20.72 8.01
CA ASN A 187 10.98 21.96 7.27
C ASN A 187 9.59 22.03 6.63
N GLY A 188 8.84 23.10 6.96
CA GLY A 188 7.51 23.34 6.41
C GLY A 188 6.42 22.46 7.00
N LEU A 189 6.69 21.79 8.13
CA LEU A 189 5.71 21.14 8.97
C LEU A 189 5.55 21.93 10.29
N ARG A 190 4.55 21.58 11.04
CA ARG A 190 4.15 22.19 12.30
C ARG A 190 5.31 22.35 13.27
N ALA A 191 5.54 23.57 13.72
CA ALA A 191 6.74 23.98 14.46
C ALA A 191 6.86 23.41 15.88
N ASP A 192 5.72 23.03 16.52
CA ASP A 192 5.67 22.44 17.86
C ASP A 192 5.81 20.92 17.88
N PHE A 193 6.07 20.28 16.75
CA PHE A 193 6.38 18.85 16.71
C PHE A 193 7.73 18.57 17.41
N LEU A 194 7.74 17.55 18.24
CA LEU A 194 8.90 17.20 19.07
C LEU A 194 10.10 16.67 18.29
N TRP A 195 9.86 16.01 17.17
CA TRP A 195 10.87 15.28 16.38
C TRP A 195 11.82 14.42 17.25
N GLN A 196 11.25 13.88 18.33
CA GLN A 196 12.01 13.05 19.25
C GLN A 196 12.19 11.64 18.69
N ARG A 197 13.44 11.22 18.56
CA ARG A 197 13.74 9.86 18.09
C ARG A 197 13.14 8.81 19.03
N ALA A 198 12.38 7.88 18.47
CA ALA A 198 11.63 6.85 19.20
C ALA A 198 12.20 5.42 18.98
N SER A 199 13.23 5.28 18.15
CA SER A 199 13.93 4.03 17.91
C SER A 199 15.38 4.29 17.51
N ASP A 200 16.31 3.50 18.02
CA ASP A 200 17.72 3.57 17.62
C ASP A 200 17.97 2.94 16.24
N GLU A 201 17.12 1.98 15.84
CA GLU A 201 17.27 1.21 14.61
C GLU A 201 16.48 1.79 13.44
N LEU A 202 15.37 2.46 13.71
CA LEU A 202 14.47 2.99 12.69
C LEU A 202 14.45 4.51 12.72
N PRO A 203 14.30 5.17 11.58
CA PRO A 203 14.04 6.61 11.51
C PRO A 203 12.58 6.90 11.90
N LEU A 204 12.25 6.56 13.15
CA LEU A 204 10.94 6.73 13.77
C LEU A 204 11.03 7.87 14.77
N TYR A 205 10.18 8.89 14.59
CA TYR A 205 10.16 10.09 15.39
C TYR A 205 8.79 10.27 16.06
N ARG A 206 8.75 10.56 17.34
CA ARG A 206 7.55 11.02 18.02
C ARG A 206 7.35 12.51 17.74
N LEU A 207 6.17 12.87 17.23
CA LEU A 207 5.79 14.24 16.91
C LEU A 207 4.97 14.86 18.02
N LEU A 208 3.98 14.16 18.54
CA LEU A 208 3.10 14.60 19.63
C LEU A 208 2.88 13.47 20.62
N GLU A 209 2.70 13.81 21.88
CA GLU A 209 2.31 12.89 22.93
C GLU A 209 0.85 13.12 23.32
N GLY A 210 0.12 12.05 23.57
CA GLY A 210 -1.28 12.12 23.98
C GLY A 210 -2.18 11.12 23.26
N ASP A 211 -3.45 11.14 23.60
CA ASP A 211 -4.45 10.25 23.01
C ASP A 211 -4.77 10.67 21.55
N ALA A 212 -4.30 9.89 20.61
CA ALA A 212 -4.50 10.13 19.17
C ALA A 212 -5.72 9.41 18.57
N ARG A 213 -6.52 8.68 19.37
CA ARG A 213 -7.65 7.86 18.89
C ARG A 213 -8.72 8.68 18.17
N GLY A 214 -9.18 9.76 18.83
CA GLY A 214 -10.19 10.64 18.25
C GLY A 214 -9.73 11.27 16.95
N LEU A 215 -8.45 11.65 16.87
CA LEU A 215 -7.83 12.20 15.67
C LEU A 215 -7.76 11.15 14.54
N ALA A 216 -7.33 9.93 14.84
CA ALA A 216 -7.27 8.84 13.86
C ALA A 216 -8.65 8.51 13.27
N GLY A 217 -9.69 8.43 14.13
CA GLY A 217 -11.07 8.20 13.70
C GLY A 217 -11.58 9.35 12.83
N PHE A 218 -11.40 10.59 13.26
CA PHE A 218 -11.81 11.77 12.49
C PHE A 218 -11.16 11.80 11.10
N LEU A 219 -9.83 11.72 11.04
CA LEU A 219 -9.10 11.76 9.78
C LEU A 219 -9.42 10.60 8.84
N SER A 220 -9.93 9.49 9.38
CA SER A 220 -10.38 8.32 8.61
C SER A 220 -11.89 8.37 8.32
N CYS A 221 -12.42 9.51 7.93
CA CYS A 221 -13.85 9.74 7.63
C CYS A 221 -14.80 9.45 8.82
N GLY A 222 -14.38 9.72 10.05
CA GLY A 222 -15.18 9.44 11.25
C GLY A 222 -15.35 7.94 11.53
N GLN A 223 -14.46 7.08 11.03
CA GLN A 223 -14.55 5.64 11.21
C GLN A 223 -13.90 5.20 12.52
N ASP A 224 -14.72 4.69 13.44
CA ASP A 224 -14.28 4.23 14.76
C ASP A 224 -13.21 3.13 14.67
N ILE A 225 -13.20 2.34 13.61
CA ILE A 225 -12.22 1.27 13.42
C ILE A 225 -10.77 1.78 13.48
N ALA A 226 -10.51 3.02 13.06
CA ALA A 226 -9.19 3.64 13.15
C ALA A 226 -8.83 4.02 14.59
N ALA A 227 -9.81 4.37 15.43
CA ALA A 227 -9.63 4.66 16.85
C ALA A 227 -9.53 3.38 17.71
N ASP A 228 -10.23 2.32 17.29
CA ASP A 228 -10.36 1.06 18.01
C ASP A 228 -9.20 0.09 17.77
N GLY A 229 -8.37 0.31 16.75
CA GLY A 229 -7.14 -0.44 16.49
C GLY A 229 -6.09 -0.30 17.60
N CYS A 230 -5.07 -1.12 17.58
CA CYS A 230 -3.87 -0.93 18.43
C CYS A 230 -3.13 0.34 18.03
N PHE A 231 -3.12 0.60 16.75
CA PHE A 231 -2.65 1.83 16.10
C PHE A 231 -3.32 1.99 14.73
N ALA A 232 -3.32 3.22 14.23
CA ALA A 232 -3.66 3.53 12.84
C ALA A 232 -2.49 4.26 12.18
N LEU A 233 -2.52 4.39 10.87
CA LEU A 233 -1.55 5.16 10.14
C LEU A 233 -2.13 5.79 8.87
N ALA A 234 -1.57 6.94 8.47
CA ALA A 234 -1.74 7.56 7.17
C ALA A 234 -0.44 7.39 6.35
N MET A 235 -0.58 7.07 5.08
CA MET A 235 0.52 6.90 4.14
C MET A 235 0.71 8.21 3.38
N LEU A 236 1.82 8.90 3.67
CA LEU A 236 2.15 10.22 3.16
C LEU A 236 3.16 10.11 2.01
N ALA A 237 2.74 10.43 0.81
CA ALA A 237 3.63 10.43 -0.35
C ALA A 237 4.39 11.76 -0.49
N ARG A 238 5.65 11.70 -0.93
CA ARG A 238 6.41 12.84 -1.44
C ARG A 238 5.90 13.21 -2.83
N PHE A 239 4.77 13.91 -2.84
CA PHE A 239 3.95 14.04 -4.02
C PHE A 239 4.60 14.88 -5.10
N ASP A 240 5.06 16.08 -4.75
CA ASP A 240 5.73 16.99 -5.70
C ASP A 240 7.01 16.38 -6.26
N ASP A 241 7.84 15.77 -5.40
CA ASP A 241 9.10 15.13 -5.81
C ASP A 241 8.84 13.96 -6.79
N ALA A 242 7.81 13.19 -6.55
CA ALA A 242 7.42 12.10 -7.44
C ALA A 242 6.91 12.63 -8.77
N LEU A 243 5.97 13.58 -8.75
CA LEU A 243 5.35 14.12 -9.97
C LEU A 243 6.30 14.98 -10.80
N ALA A 244 7.35 15.56 -10.19
CA ALA A 244 8.42 16.23 -10.93
C ALA A 244 9.15 15.29 -11.91
N GLN A 245 9.12 13.99 -11.67
CA GLN A 245 9.66 12.97 -12.58
C GLN A 245 8.69 12.64 -13.73
N GLY A 246 7.43 13.01 -13.60
CA GLY A 246 6.35 12.81 -14.55
C GLY A 246 5.08 12.26 -13.92
N ALA A 247 3.92 12.59 -14.47
CA ALA A 247 2.62 12.18 -13.96
C ALA A 247 2.44 10.66 -13.87
N TRP A 248 3.21 9.87 -14.62
CA TRP A 248 3.23 8.41 -14.55
C TRP A 248 3.69 7.85 -13.18
N GLN A 249 4.27 8.68 -12.32
CA GLN A 249 4.58 8.30 -10.94
C GLN A 249 3.33 8.25 -10.04
N TYR A 250 2.26 8.94 -10.40
CA TYR A 250 1.04 8.98 -9.59
C TYR A 250 0.48 7.59 -9.24
N PRO A 251 0.20 6.67 -10.19
CA PRO A 251 -0.25 5.32 -9.85
C PRO A 251 0.76 4.55 -9.00
N ARG A 252 2.06 4.79 -9.20
CA ARG A 252 3.12 4.09 -8.47
C ARG A 252 3.12 4.42 -6.97
N LEU A 253 2.73 5.63 -6.59
CA LEU A 253 2.56 6.00 -5.20
C LEU A 253 1.49 5.12 -4.53
N TYR A 254 0.37 4.87 -5.21
CA TYR A 254 -0.67 3.97 -4.73
C TYR A 254 -0.24 2.50 -4.72
N TRP A 255 0.57 2.07 -5.68
CA TRP A 255 1.15 0.72 -5.64
C TRP A 255 2.07 0.53 -4.44
N GLU A 256 2.86 1.53 -4.08
CA GLU A 256 3.69 1.50 -2.87
C GLU A 256 2.81 1.44 -1.61
N CYS A 257 1.76 2.25 -1.52
CA CYS A 257 0.78 2.17 -0.44
C CYS A 257 0.14 0.78 -0.34
N GLY A 258 -0.24 0.19 -1.48
CA GLY A 258 -0.79 -1.17 -1.54
C GLY A 258 0.18 -2.24 -1.05
N GLN A 259 1.48 -2.11 -1.35
CA GLN A 259 2.52 -3.03 -0.85
C GLN A 259 2.70 -2.90 0.66
N ILE A 260 2.76 -1.67 1.18
CA ILE A 260 2.80 -1.40 2.62
C ILE A 260 1.59 -2.06 3.30
N GLY A 261 0.39 -1.80 2.79
CA GLY A 261 -0.84 -2.38 3.31
C GLY A 261 -0.84 -3.90 3.28
N GLN A 262 -0.35 -4.53 2.20
CA GLN A 262 -0.29 -5.99 2.10
C GLN A 262 0.70 -6.60 3.11
N VAL A 263 1.87 -5.98 3.33
CA VAL A 263 2.81 -6.43 4.36
C VAL A 263 2.15 -6.35 5.73
N LEU A 264 1.52 -5.24 6.05
CA LEU A 264 0.81 -5.04 7.33
C LEU A 264 -0.35 -6.03 7.53
N TYR A 265 -1.10 -6.34 6.48
CA TYR A 265 -2.15 -7.37 6.54
C TYR A 265 -1.59 -8.75 6.91
N LEU A 266 -0.48 -9.14 6.30
CA LEU A 266 0.13 -10.45 6.54
C LEU A 266 0.76 -10.54 7.93
N GLU A 267 1.40 -9.48 8.39
CA GLU A 267 1.97 -9.38 9.73
C GLU A 267 0.88 -9.41 10.81
N ALA A 268 -0.23 -8.69 10.60
CA ALA A 268 -1.38 -8.72 11.51
C ALA A 268 -1.97 -10.13 11.58
N GLU A 269 -2.21 -10.78 10.45
CA GLU A 269 -2.73 -12.16 10.39
C GLU A 269 -1.78 -13.16 11.06
N ALA A 270 -0.47 -13.00 10.86
CA ALA A 270 0.55 -13.84 11.50
C ALA A 270 0.54 -13.70 13.04
N ALA A 271 0.20 -12.52 13.55
CA ALA A 271 0.08 -12.24 14.98
C ALA A 271 -1.31 -12.54 15.58
N GLY A 272 -2.24 -13.12 14.80
CA GLY A 272 -3.61 -13.38 15.24
C GLY A 272 -4.46 -12.11 15.40
N LEU A 273 -4.08 -11.04 14.72
CA LEU A 273 -4.78 -9.77 14.62
C LEU A 273 -5.35 -9.59 13.20
N SER A 274 -6.01 -8.47 12.97
CA SER A 274 -6.52 -8.11 11.66
C SER A 274 -6.18 -6.68 11.31
N GLY A 275 -5.94 -6.44 10.03
CA GLY A 275 -5.78 -5.10 9.49
C GLY A 275 -7.01 -4.66 8.70
N THR A 276 -7.10 -3.37 8.44
CA THR A 276 -8.08 -2.79 7.51
C THR A 276 -7.48 -1.59 6.82
N GLY A 277 -7.46 -1.65 5.48
CA GLY A 277 -7.15 -0.48 4.66
C GLY A 277 -8.37 0.43 4.57
N ILE A 278 -8.15 1.72 4.70
CA ILE A 278 -9.18 2.76 4.74
C ILE A 278 -8.96 3.71 3.57
N GLY A 279 -9.83 3.63 2.58
CA GLY A 279 -9.79 4.47 1.38
C GLY A 279 -10.65 5.74 1.49
N CYS A 280 -11.43 5.90 2.56
CA CYS A 280 -12.16 7.12 2.87
C CYS A 280 -11.47 7.83 4.03
N TYR A 281 -10.87 8.97 3.76
CA TYR A 281 -10.12 9.79 4.72
C TYR A 281 -10.18 11.26 4.29
N PHE A 282 -9.89 12.16 5.23
CA PHE A 282 -9.84 13.60 5.00
C PHE A 282 -8.39 14.04 4.82
N ASP A 283 -7.92 14.06 3.57
CA ASP A 283 -6.55 14.45 3.22
C ASP A 283 -6.24 15.91 3.57
N ASP A 284 -7.14 16.83 3.30
CA ASP A 284 -6.99 18.24 3.68
C ASP A 284 -6.81 18.41 5.20
N SER A 285 -7.56 17.64 6.00
CA SER A 285 -7.42 17.67 7.47
C SER A 285 -6.09 17.05 7.95
N VAL A 286 -5.50 16.12 7.19
CA VAL A 286 -4.13 15.66 7.46
C VAL A 286 -3.13 16.79 7.18
N HIS A 287 -3.33 17.55 6.09
CA HIS A 287 -2.50 18.72 5.78
C HIS A 287 -2.61 19.81 6.86
N GLU A 288 -3.82 20.07 7.34
CA GLU A 288 -4.07 21.01 8.46
C GLU A 288 -3.37 20.54 9.75
N LEU A 289 -3.46 19.25 10.10
CA LEU A 289 -2.77 18.69 11.26
C LEU A 289 -1.25 18.91 11.19
N LEU A 290 -0.68 18.76 10.01
CA LEU A 290 0.75 18.88 9.76
C LEU A 290 1.17 20.34 9.46
N GLU A 291 0.20 21.28 9.39
CA GLU A 291 0.40 22.69 8.99
C GLU A 291 1.13 22.83 7.64
N MET A 292 0.85 21.92 6.71
CA MET A 292 1.45 21.95 5.38
C MET A 292 0.82 23.06 4.53
N ALA A 293 1.63 23.94 4.00
CA ALA A 293 1.21 25.04 3.13
C ALA A 293 1.34 24.70 1.63
N ASP A 294 1.94 23.57 1.30
CA ASP A 294 2.27 23.14 -0.06
C ASP A 294 1.83 21.69 -0.33
N SER A 295 2.00 21.24 -1.56
CA SER A 295 1.67 19.88 -2.02
C SER A 295 2.85 18.89 -1.94
N ARG A 296 3.89 19.22 -1.19
CA ARG A 296 5.09 18.38 -1.03
C ARG A 296 4.74 16.98 -0.54
N TRP A 297 3.80 16.91 0.40
CA TRP A 297 3.27 15.67 0.95
C TRP A 297 1.78 15.56 0.66
N GLN A 298 1.33 14.36 0.31
CA GLN A 298 -0.08 14.04 0.11
C GLN A 298 -0.44 12.76 0.84
N SER A 299 -1.52 12.78 1.65
CA SER A 299 -2.08 11.55 2.21
C SER A 299 -2.79 10.76 1.12
N LEU A 300 -2.41 9.50 0.93
CA LEU A 300 -2.93 8.67 -0.16
C LEU A 300 -3.74 7.47 0.30
N TYR A 301 -3.52 6.99 1.53
CA TYR A 301 -4.20 5.82 2.06
C TYR A 301 -4.05 5.74 3.56
N HIS A 302 -5.09 5.25 4.25
CA HIS A 302 -5.02 4.99 5.68
C HIS A 302 -5.10 3.50 5.97
N PHE A 303 -4.62 3.10 7.15
CA PHE A 303 -4.62 1.72 7.57
C PHE A 303 -4.71 1.61 9.09
N THR A 304 -5.32 0.55 9.60
CA THR A 304 -5.37 0.27 11.03
C THR A 304 -5.19 -1.21 11.32
N ILE A 305 -4.65 -1.54 12.48
CA ILE A 305 -4.48 -2.93 12.96
C ILE A 305 -4.99 -3.03 14.40
N GLY A 306 -5.73 -4.11 14.65
CA GLY A 306 -6.24 -4.45 15.99
C GLY A 306 -6.86 -5.83 16.03
N ARG A 307 -7.54 -6.15 17.14
CA ARG A 307 -8.30 -7.37 17.26
C ARG A 307 -9.69 -7.17 16.66
N ALA A 308 -10.00 -7.91 15.60
CA ALA A 308 -11.29 -7.85 14.95
C ALA A 308 -12.42 -8.37 15.84
N LEU A 309 -13.56 -7.70 15.76
CA LEU A 309 -14.85 -8.23 16.18
C LEU A 309 -15.53 -8.84 14.95
N TRP A 310 -15.82 -10.13 15.00
CA TRP A 310 -16.46 -10.82 13.89
C TRP A 310 -17.97 -10.84 14.10
N ASP A 311 -18.71 -10.43 13.09
CA ASP A 311 -20.16 -10.52 13.08
C ASP A 311 -20.57 -11.96 12.71
N GLU A 312 -21.12 -12.70 13.66
CA GLU A 312 -21.55 -14.11 13.47
C GLU A 312 -22.66 -14.26 12.41
N ARG A 313 -23.34 -13.19 12.04
CA ARG A 313 -24.35 -13.18 10.97
C ARG A 313 -23.71 -13.25 9.58
N LEU A 314 -22.41 -12.99 9.46
CA LEU A 314 -21.70 -12.99 8.19
C LEU A 314 -21.02 -14.33 7.94
N THR A 315 -21.22 -14.88 6.74
CA THR A 315 -20.53 -16.07 6.28
C THR A 315 -19.49 -15.69 5.24
N THR A 316 -18.24 -16.11 5.49
CA THR A 316 -17.15 -15.94 4.51
C THR A 316 -17.05 -17.19 3.65
N LEU A 317 -17.28 -17.04 2.36
CA LEU A 317 -17.07 -18.12 1.40
C LEU A 317 -15.58 -18.24 1.05
N PRO A 318 -15.09 -19.46 0.74
CA PRO A 318 -13.74 -19.63 0.22
C PRO A 318 -13.59 -18.90 -1.13
N ALA A 319 -12.37 -18.52 -1.48
CA ALA A 319 -12.08 -17.97 -2.80
C ALA A 319 -12.48 -19.02 -3.87
N TYR A 320 -13.14 -18.55 -4.92
CA TYR A 320 -13.62 -19.41 -6.04
C TYR A 320 -14.51 -20.57 -5.60
N PRO A 321 -15.61 -20.35 -4.84
CA PRO A 321 -16.47 -21.41 -4.32
C PRO A 321 -17.12 -22.25 -5.42
N GLN A 322 -17.26 -21.68 -6.62
CA GLN A 322 -17.78 -22.36 -7.81
C GLN A 322 -16.78 -23.37 -8.42
N LEU A 323 -15.49 -23.22 -8.14
CA LEU A 323 -14.46 -24.13 -8.64
C LEU A 323 -14.27 -25.26 -7.63
N ARG A 324 -14.66 -26.49 -8.00
CA ARG A 324 -14.28 -27.69 -7.27
C ARG A 324 -12.77 -27.92 -7.49
N LEU A 325 -11.96 -27.21 -6.75
CA LEU A 325 -10.52 -27.45 -6.73
C LEU A 325 -10.30 -28.84 -6.10
N PRO A 326 -9.45 -29.69 -6.70
CA PRO A 326 -9.12 -30.98 -6.09
C PRO A 326 -8.54 -30.74 -4.69
N PRO A 327 -8.75 -31.65 -3.74
CA PRO A 327 -8.10 -31.56 -2.43
C PRO A 327 -6.61 -31.43 -2.66
N ARG A 328 -6.00 -30.49 -2.01
CA ARG A 328 -4.57 -30.16 -2.18
C ARG A 328 -3.76 -31.18 -1.39
N PRO A 329 -2.64 -31.67 -1.98
CA PRO A 329 -1.76 -32.63 -1.30
C PRO A 329 -1.17 -32.07 -0.02
#